data_45114f4bb44dd0994d83d57dd2281d91
#
_entry.id   45114f4bb44dd0994d83d57dd2281d91
#
_cell.length_a   1.000
_cell.length_b   1.000
_cell.length_c   1.000
_cell.angle_alpha   90.00
_cell.angle_beta   90.00
_cell.angle_gamma   90.00
#
_symmetry.space_group_name_H-M   'P 1'
#
loop_
_entity.id
_entity.type
_entity.pdbx_description
1 polymer ?
#
loop_
_entity_poly.entity_id
_entity_poly.type
_entity_poly.pdbx_seq_one_letter_code
_entity_poly.pdbx_strand_id
1 'polypeptide(L)'
;KDTRWAAAKAENEWIYVDLGSVQPVGGVRLNWEASFGKGYKIQVSDDAETWKEVYKTDEGRGGIDEITFPEVDARYVRMFGTELGWWFGYSLWSFDVLGGTQLSEGLSDVHFIRLTLKDKSGKVVSENNYWRGNDRLDFTALNTLPAAELKVSSKLLRKNGQAEIRAAIAHLKSAKGVAFAVYVQAVRTSDGERILPAIMNDNYFTLMPGETKDICITFDEALLQGGSYKLLVTPYNNK
;
A
#
# COMPACT_ATOMS: atom_id res chain seq x y z
N LYS A 1 -15.56 -9.30 -20.37
CA LYS A 1 -15.03 -10.32 -21.32
C LYS A 1 -13.61 -10.57 -20.87
N ASP A 2 -13.34 -11.80 -20.46
CA ASP A 2 -11.99 -12.20 -20.13
C ASP A 2 -11.22 -12.35 -21.44
N THR A 3 -10.21 -11.50 -21.61
CA THR A 3 -9.27 -11.57 -22.74
C THR A 3 -8.01 -12.29 -22.29
N ARG A 4 -7.41 -13.05 -23.17
CA ARG A 4 -6.13 -13.72 -22.94
C ARG A 4 -5.18 -13.45 -24.09
N TRP A 5 -3.91 -13.50 -23.81
CA TRP A 5 -2.90 -13.69 -24.85
C TRP A 5 -2.73 -15.20 -25.11
N ALA A 6 -2.62 -15.58 -26.36
CA ALA A 6 -2.31 -16.96 -26.76
C ALA A 6 -1.32 -16.91 -27.93
N ALA A 7 -0.21 -17.63 -27.78
CA ALA A 7 0.80 -17.79 -28.81
C ALA A 7 0.36 -18.78 -29.89
N ALA A 8 1.09 -18.77 -31.01
CA ALA A 8 1.06 -19.87 -31.96
C ALA A 8 1.51 -21.18 -31.28
N LYS A 9 1.15 -22.32 -31.89
CA LYS A 9 1.55 -23.64 -31.39
C LYS A 9 3.01 -23.93 -31.78
N ALA A 10 3.95 -23.23 -31.16
CA ALA A 10 5.38 -23.38 -31.39
C ALA A 10 6.17 -23.13 -30.09
N GLU A 11 7.37 -23.70 -30.02
CA GLU A 11 8.38 -23.28 -29.04
C GLU A 11 8.99 -21.95 -29.47
N ASN A 12 9.67 -21.28 -28.54
CA ASN A 12 10.33 -19.98 -28.75
C ASN A 12 9.40 -18.80 -29.03
N GLU A 13 8.13 -18.93 -28.67
CA GLU A 13 7.17 -17.82 -28.68
C GLU A 13 7.37 -16.92 -27.44
N TRP A 14 7.01 -15.67 -27.59
CA TRP A 14 7.20 -14.68 -26.54
C TRP A 14 6.11 -13.62 -26.52
N ILE A 15 6.01 -12.96 -25.39
CA ILE A 15 5.23 -11.74 -25.19
C ILE A 15 6.04 -10.78 -24.34
N TYR A 16 6.00 -9.49 -24.64
CA TYR A 16 6.61 -8.46 -23.79
C TYR A 16 5.63 -7.36 -23.41
N VAL A 17 5.97 -6.67 -22.33
CA VAL A 17 5.33 -5.44 -21.84
C VAL A 17 6.30 -4.29 -22.10
N ASP A 18 5.82 -3.21 -22.72
CA ASP A 18 6.51 -1.91 -22.82
C ASP A 18 6.03 -1.03 -21.66
N LEU A 19 6.93 -0.65 -20.77
CA LEU A 19 6.66 0.22 -19.61
C LEU A 19 6.61 1.71 -19.99
N GLY A 20 6.86 2.04 -21.26
CA GLY A 20 6.86 3.40 -21.80
C GLY A 20 8.14 4.20 -21.53
N SER A 21 8.87 3.86 -20.47
CA SER A 21 10.21 4.40 -20.13
C SER A 21 10.96 3.38 -19.29
N VAL A 22 12.27 3.59 -19.13
CA VAL A 22 13.09 2.77 -18.23
C VAL A 22 12.57 2.92 -16.81
N GLN A 23 12.29 1.80 -16.14
CA GLN A 23 11.75 1.68 -14.79
C GLN A 23 12.51 0.60 -14.03
N PRO A 24 12.61 0.68 -12.69
CA PRO A 24 13.14 -0.42 -11.89
C PRO A 24 12.16 -1.62 -11.92
N VAL A 25 12.66 -2.78 -12.27
CA VAL A 25 11.91 -4.05 -12.36
C VAL A 25 12.57 -5.08 -11.44
N GLY A 26 11.80 -5.65 -10.53
CA GLY A 26 12.28 -6.66 -9.56
C GLY A 26 11.53 -7.99 -9.61
N GLY A 27 10.55 -8.11 -10.51
CA GLY A 27 9.81 -9.36 -10.66
C GLY A 27 8.71 -9.29 -11.69
N VAL A 28 8.04 -10.42 -11.86
CA VAL A 28 6.84 -10.55 -12.69
C VAL A 28 5.86 -11.51 -12.04
N ARG A 29 4.58 -11.34 -12.36
CA ARG A 29 3.54 -12.31 -12.06
C ARG A 29 2.91 -12.76 -13.36
N LEU A 30 3.00 -14.06 -13.64
CA LEU A 30 2.38 -14.71 -14.78
C LEU A 30 1.15 -15.46 -14.32
N ASN A 31 0.00 -15.13 -14.85
CA ASN A 31 -1.23 -15.89 -14.62
C ASN A 31 -1.52 -16.72 -15.90
N TRP A 32 -1.09 -17.97 -15.86
CA TRP A 32 -1.26 -18.89 -16.98
C TRP A 32 -2.72 -19.31 -17.15
N GLU A 33 -3.11 -19.42 -18.40
CA GLU A 33 -4.31 -20.19 -18.78
C GLU A 33 -3.98 -21.69 -18.78
N ALA A 34 -4.79 -22.55 -19.34
CA ALA A 34 -4.54 -23.99 -19.37
C ALA A 34 -3.25 -24.37 -20.12
N SER A 35 -2.82 -23.56 -21.09
CA SER A 35 -1.60 -23.78 -21.87
C SER A 35 -0.46 -22.94 -21.31
N PHE A 36 0.44 -23.59 -20.57
CA PHE A 36 1.52 -22.92 -19.85
C PHE A 36 2.92 -23.28 -20.40
N GLY A 37 3.91 -22.49 -19.99
CA GLY A 37 5.32 -22.79 -20.24
C GLY A 37 5.87 -23.74 -19.16
N LYS A 38 6.39 -24.91 -19.54
CA LYS A 38 7.19 -25.75 -18.66
C LYS A 38 8.61 -25.16 -18.56
N GLY A 39 9.21 -24.83 -19.71
CA GLY A 39 10.44 -24.05 -19.76
C GLY A 39 10.15 -22.64 -20.25
N TYR A 40 10.67 -21.63 -19.54
CA TYR A 40 10.60 -20.24 -19.97
C TYR A 40 11.64 -19.37 -19.29
N LYS A 41 11.87 -18.18 -19.88
CA LYS A 41 12.78 -17.15 -19.37
C LYS A 41 12.02 -15.86 -19.17
N ILE A 42 12.45 -15.08 -18.17
CA ILE A 42 12.12 -13.66 -18.07
C ILE A 42 13.36 -12.89 -18.51
N GLN A 43 13.17 -11.97 -19.44
CA GLN A 43 14.23 -11.17 -20.01
C GLN A 43 13.82 -9.70 -20.02
N VAL A 44 14.78 -8.82 -19.90
CA VAL A 44 14.61 -7.37 -19.87
C VAL A 44 15.41 -6.70 -20.97
N SER A 45 14.98 -5.52 -21.40
CA SER A 45 15.62 -4.76 -22.48
C SER A 45 15.28 -3.28 -22.37
N ASP A 46 16.14 -2.42 -22.92
CA ASP A 46 15.89 -0.98 -23.08
C ASP A 46 15.45 -0.62 -24.51
N ASP A 47 15.71 -1.49 -25.49
CA ASP A 47 15.50 -1.26 -26.93
C ASP A 47 14.55 -2.27 -27.61
N ALA A 48 14.08 -3.29 -26.88
CA ALA A 48 13.30 -4.43 -27.39
C ALA A 48 14.05 -5.31 -28.44
N GLU A 49 15.33 -5.11 -28.62
CA GLU A 49 16.19 -5.86 -29.54
C GLU A 49 17.20 -6.70 -28.76
N THR A 50 17.93 -6.08 -27.85
CA THR A 50 18.94 -6.71 -27.00
C THR A 50 18.33 -7.13 -25.66
N TRP A 51 18.32 -8.45 -25.39
CA TRP A 51 17.64 -9.01 -24.23
C TRP A 51 18.60 -9.60 -23.22
N LYS A 52 18.49 -9.19 -21.97
CA LYS A 52 19.21 -9.74 -20.83
C LYS A 52 18.30 -10.70 -20.05
N GLU A 53 18.74 -11.94 -19.82
CA GLU A 53 18.05 -12.91 -18.98
C GLU A 53 18.18 -12.52 -17.51
N VAL A 54 17.06 -12.47 -16.78
CA VAL A 54 17.00 -12.19 -15.34
C VAL A 54 16.42 -13.36 -14.53
N TYR A 55 15.74 -14.27 -15.22
CA TYR A 55 15.21 -15.49 -14.62
C TYR A 55 15.04 -16.59 -15.69
N LYS A 56 15.20 -17.85 -15.27
CA LYS A 56 14.93 -19.05 -16.09
C LYS A 56 14.35 -20.16 -15.23
N THR A 57 13.41 -20.93 -15.80
CA THR A 57 12.92 -22.18 -15.23
C THR A 57 12.70 -23.23 -16.33
N ASP A 58 12.85 -24.49 -15.98
CA ASP A 58 12.48 -25.64 -16.79
C ASP A 58 11.44 -26.54 -16.03
N GLU A 59 10.85 -26.00 -14.95
CA GLU A 59 9.93 -26.69 -14.03
C GLU A 59 8.59 -25.96 -13.85
N GLY A 60 8.17 -25.14 -14.81
CA GLY A 60 6.88 -24.45 -14.78
C GLY A 60 5.71 -25.43 -14.67
N ARG A 61 4.70 -25.08 -13.87
CA ARG A 61 3.54 -25.94 -13.57
C ARG A 61 2.20 -25.33 -13.97
N GLY A 62 2.22 -24.13 -14.54
CA GLY A 62 1.00 -23.36 -14.83
C GLY A 62 0.37 -22.75 -13.58
N GLY A 63 -0.83 -22.18 -13.71
CA GLY A 63 -1.47 -21.43 -12.65
C GLY A 63 -0.85 -20.05 -12.50
N ILE A 64 -0.46 -19.65 -11.29
CA ILE A 64 0.16 -18.35 -11.01
C ILE A 64 1.62 -18.56 -10.62
N ASP A 65 2.53 -18.00 -11.42
CA ASP A 65 3.94 -17.91 -11.11
C ASP A 65 4.26 -16.49 -10.62
N GLU A 66 4.70 -16.35 -9.37
CA GLU A 66 5.24 -15.12 -8.82
C GLU A 66 6.78 -15.23 -8.79
N ILE A 67 7.43 -14.48 -9.66
CA ILE A 67 8.87 -14.56 -9.90
C ILE A 67 9.52 -13.27 -9.43
N THR A 68 10.53 -13.37 -8.59
CA THR A 68 11.35 -12.25 -8.14
C THR A 68 12.80 -12.46 -8.55
N PHE A 69 13.48 -11.37 -8.89
CA PHE A 69 14.90 -11.33 -9.24
C PHE A 69 15.52 -10.01 -8.75
N PRO A 70 16.87 -9.92 -8.66
CA PRO A 70 17.54 -8.67 -8.32
C PRO A 70 17.07 -7.52 -9.23
N GLU A 71 16.76 -6.38 -8.62
CA GLU A 71 16.27 -5.20 -9.33
C GLU A 71 17.18 -4.83 -10.49
N VAL A 72 16.57 -4.51 -11.62
CA VAL A 72 17.24 -4.05 -12.83
C VAL A 72 16.41 -2.97 -13.51
N ASP A 73 17.05 -1.91 -13.96
CA ASP A 73 16.39 -0.89 -14.77
C ASP A 73 16.13 -1.43 -16.18
N ALA A 74 14.89 -1.31 -16.67
CA ALA A 74 14.50 -1.73 -17.99
C ALA A 74 13.22 -1.04 -18.48
N ARG A 75 13.07 -0.89 -19.78
CA ARG A 75 11.83 -0.43 -20.41
C ARG A 75 10.94 -1.59 -20.86
N TYR A 76 11.52 -2.68 -21.30
CA TYR A 76 10.78 -3.85 -21.82
C TYR A 76 11.04 -5.07 -20.94
N VAL A 77 9.99 -5.82 -20.67
CA VAL A 77 10.07 -7.08 -19.93
C VAL A 77 9.33 -8.15 -20.74
N ARG A 78 10.00 -9.26 -21.07
CA ARG A 78 9.36 -10.35 -21.82
C ARG A 78 9.41 -11.69 -21.09
N MET A 79 8.37 -12.47 -21.28
CA MET A 79 8.39 -13.91 -21.12
C MET A 79 8.75 -14.55 -22.47
N PHE A 80 9.76 -15.40 -22.48
CA PHE A 80 10.21 -16.15 -23.64
C PHE A 80 10.11 -17.65 -23.34
N GLY A 81 9.22 -18.36 -24.02
CA GLY A 81 9.00 -19.79 -23.82
C GLY A 81 10.08 -20.62 -24.49
N THR A 82 10.55 -21.66 -23.81
CA THR A 82 11.58 -22.59 -24.30
C THR A 82 11.08 -24.04 -24.36
N GLU A 83 10.08 -24.41 -23.56
CA GLU A 83 9.46 -25.73 -23.56
C GLU A 83 7.96 -25.59 -23.24
N LEU A 84 7.13 -26.23 -24.03
CA LEU A 84 5.69 -26.28 -23.82
C LEU A 84 5.34 -27.19 -22.64
N GLY A 85 4.52 -26.72 -21.71
CA GLY A 85 3.93 -27.55 -20.67
C GLY A 85 2.71 -28.33 -21.16
N TRP A 86 2.10 -27.84 -22.24
CA TRP A 86 0.97 -28.43 -22.91
C TRP A 86 1.05 -28.22 -24.41
N TRP A 87 0.50 -29.10 -25.20
CA TRP A 87 0.67 -29.11 -26.66
C TRP A 87 -0.06 -28.02 -27.46
N PHE A 88 -0.78 -27.11 -26.79
CA PHE A 88 -1.50 -26.01 -27.43
C PHE A 88 -0.71 -24.68 -27.55
N GLY A 89 0.52 -24.58 -27.07
CA GLY A 89 1.32 -23.36 -27.05
C GLY A 89 1.38 -22.72 -25.66
N TYR A 90 1.52 -21.40 -25.62
CA TYR A 90 1.55 -20.61 -24.39
C TYR A 90 0.31 -19.72 -24.34
N SER A 91 -0.30 -19.57 -23.18
CA SER A 91 -1.46 -18.69 -22.98
C SER A 91 -1.47 -18.09 -21.59
N LEU A 92 -1.64 -16.78 -21.52
CA LEU A 92 -1.66 -16.02 -20.27
C LEU A 92 -2.97 -15.23 -20.14
N TRP A 93 -3.58 -15.28 -18.97
CA TRP A 93 -4.65 -14.37 -18.56
C TRP A 93 -4.10 -12.99 -18.26
N SER A 94 -2.95 -12.91 -17.56
CA SER A 94 -2.23 -11.66 -17.33
C SER A 94 -0.71 -11.88 -17.25
N PHE A 95 0.02 -10.82 -17.57
CA PHE A 95 1.44 -10.66 -17.37
C PHE A 95 1.66 -9.32 -16.67
N ASP A 96 1.89 -9.36 -15.36
CA ASP A 96 2.09 -8.19 -14.53
C ASP A 96 3.58 -8.02 -14.28
N VAL A 97 4.11 -6.82 -14.53
CA VAL A 97 5.49 -6.46 -14.22
C VAL A 97 5.50 -5.82 -12.84
N LEU A 98 6.32 -6.36 -11.96
CA LEU A 98 6.45 -5.89 -10.58
C LEU A 98 7.61 -4.90 -10.50
N GLY A 99 7.32 -3.70 -10.03
CA GLY A 99 8.34 -2.69 -9.77
C GLY A 99 9.36 -3.19 -8.73
N GLY A 100 10.61 -2.80 -8.93
CA GLY A 100 11.75 -3.25 -8.13
C GLY A 100 11.86 -2.63 -6.77
N THR A 101 10.80 -2.39 -6.04
CA THR A 101 10.94 -2.20 -4.61
C THR A 101 11.02 -3.57 -3.94
N GLN A 102 12.16 -4.23 -3.99
CA GLN A 102 12.53 -5.08 -2.88
C GLN A 102 12.53 -4.16 -1.67
N LEU A 103 11.50 -4.31 -0.82
CA LEU A 103 11.56 -3.75 0.52
C LEU A 103 12.85 -4.30 1.11
N SER A 104 13.78 -3.41 1.41
CA SER A 104 15.17 -3.69 1.72
C SER A 104 15.31 -4.84 2.72
N GLU A 105 16.33 -5.68 2.53
CA GLU A 105 16.80 -6.60 3.56
C GLU A 105 16.94 -5.84 4.89
N GLY A 106 16.47 -6.42 6.00
CA GLY A 106 16.58 -5.81 7.32
C GLY A 106 15.35 -5.03 7.80
N LEU A 107 14.18 -5.23 7.18
CA LEU A 107 12.93 -4.73 7.74
C LEU A 107 12.62 -5.41 9.08
N SER A 108 12.01 -4.64 9.98
CA SER A 108 11.48 -5.18 11.24
C SER A 108 10.34 -6.18 10.96
N ASP A 109 10.06 -7.07 11.94
CA ASP A 109 9.04 -8.11 11.82
C ASP A 109 7.68 -7.55 11.38
N VAL A 110 7.33 -6.35 11.82
CA VAL A 110 6.24 -5.56 11.26
C VAL A 110 6.76 -4.20 10.83
N HIS A 111 6.43 -3.79 9.62
CA HIS A 111 6.85 -2.52 9.02
C HIS A 111 5.69 -1.79 8.36
N PHE A 112 5.85 -0.48 8.18
CA PHE A 112 4.84 0.40 7.63
C PHE A 112 5.25 0.86 6.22
N ILE A 113 4.32 0.79 5.28
CA ILE A 113 4.50 1.23 3.90
C ILE A 113 3.55 2.40 3.66
N ARG A 114 4.10 3.54 3.23
CA ARG A 114 3.31 4.68 2.81
C ARG A 114 3.45 4.89 1.31
N LEU A 115 2.33 4.89 0.61
CA LEU A 115 2.25 5.24 -0.80
C LEU A 115 1.70 6.66 -0.91
N THR A 116 2.47 7.56 -1.50
CA THR A 116 2.09 8.97 -1.68
C THR A 116 2.08 9.30 -3.17
N LEU A 117 0.90 9.63 -3.72
CA LEU A 117 0.75 10.16 -5.06
C LEU A 117 0.87 11.67 -5.02
N LYS A 118 1.76 12.23 -5.83
CA LYS A 118 1.95 13.69 -5.95
C LYS A 118 1.65 14.14 -7.39
N ASP A 119 1.10 15.33 -7.54
CA ASP A 119 0.97 15.97 -8.85
C ASP A 119 2.31 16.56 -9.33
N LYS A 120 2.29 17.17 -10.54
CA LYS A 120 3.49 17.78 -11.15
C LYS A 120 4.08 18.94 -10.34
N SER A 121 3.31 19.53 -9.42
CA SER A 121 3.78 20.60 -8.52
C SER A 121 4.37 20.05 -7.22
N GLY A 122 4.35 18.74 -7.01
CA GLY A 122 4.77 18.06 -5.78
C GLY A 122 3.69 18.02 -4.69
N LYS A 123 2.47 18.50 -4.98
CA LYS A 123 1.33 18.44 -4.05
C LYS A 123 0.83 17.01 -3.92
N VAL A 124 0.61 16.56 -2.69
CA VAL A 124 0.02 15.25 -2.41
C VAL A 124 -1.44 15.24 -2.89
N VAL A 125 -1.75 14.29 -3.78
CA VAL A 125 -3.08 14.06 -4.35
C VAL A 125 -3.78 12.92 -3.61
N SER A 126 -3.01 11.89 -3.23
CA SER A 126 -3.52 10.74 -2.48
C SER A 126 -2.41 10.15 -1.62
N GLU A 127 -2.78 9.59 -0.49
CA GLU A 127 -1.87 8.89 0.40
C GLU A 127 -2.57 7.67 0.99
N ASN A 128 -1.87 6.53 1.02
CA ASN A 128 -2.32 5.31 1.66
C ASN A 128 -1.21 4.77 2.56
N ASN A 129 -1.60 4.28 3.72
CA ASN A 129 -0.71 3.66 4.68
C ASN A 129 -1.08 2.18 4.84
N TYR A 130 -0.08 1.33 4.79
CA TYR A 130 -0.20 -0.10 4.98
C TYR A 130 0.76 -0.54 6.08
N TRP A 131 0.46 -1.65 6.74
CA TRP A 131 1.38 -2.37 7.60
C TRP A 131 1.50 -3.80 7.12
N ARG A 132 2.68 -4.36 7.26
CA ARG A 132 3.00 -5.67 6.74
C ARG A 132 3.91 -6.41 7.72
N GLY A 133 3.68 -7.70 7.93
CA GLY A 133 4.58 -8.58 8.63
C GLY A 133 5.54 -9.28 7.67
N ASN A 134 6.70 -9.67 8.13
CA ASN A 134 7.61 -10.57 7.39
C ASN A 134 6.95 -11.93 7.19
N ASP A 135 6.30 -12.46 8.22
CA ASP A 135 5.30 -13.53 8.09
C ASP A 135 3.92 -12.89 7.87
N ARG A 136 3.21 -13.35 6.85
CA ARG A 136 1.92 -12.75 6.41
C ARG A 136 0.85 -12.71 7.51
N LEU A 137 0.97 -13.51 8.54
CA LEU A 137 -0.05 -13.66 9.60
C LEU A 137 0.44 -13.22 10.98
N ASP A 138 1.72 -12.91 11.17
CA ASP A 138 2.25 -12.48 12.47
C ASP A 138 2.39 -10.96 12.55
N PHE A 139 1.56 -10.34 13.37
CA PHE A 139 1.56 -8.92 13.70
C PHE A 139 1.83 -8.66 15.19
N THR A 140 2.33 -9.65 15.92
CA THR A 140 2.57 -9.54 17.38
C THR A 140 3.54 -8.42 17.73
N ALA A 141 4.48 -8.10 16.83
CA ALA A 141 5.42 -6.99 17.01
C ALA A 141 4.73 -5.61 17.11
N LEU A 142 3.48 -5.44 16.65
CA LEU A 142 2.71 -4.23 16.89
C LEU A 142 2.46 -3.96 18.39
N ASN A 143 2.46 -5.00 19.22
CA ASN A 143 2.25 -4.87 20.66
C ASN A 143 3.48 -4.33 21.40
N THR A 144 4.66 -4.32 20.76
CA THR A 144 5.94 -3.83 21.30
C THR A 144 6.35 -2.48 20.73
N LEU A 145 5.48 -1.84 19.94
CA LEU A 145 5.75 -0.49 19.44
C LEU A 145 5.99 0.47 20.61
N PRO A 146 6.98 1.39 20.49
CA PRO A 146 7.16 2.45 21.47
C PRO A 146 5.89 3.27 21.66
N ALA A 147 5.63 3.73 22.89
CA ALA A 147 4.52 4.62 23.15
C ALA A 147 4.58 5.89 22.29
N ALA A 148 3.44 6.28 21.73
CA ALA A 148 3.36 7.48 20.92
C ALA A 148 3.29 8.73 21.77
N GLU A 149 3.96 9.79 21.33
CA GLU A 149 4.01 11.10 22.01
C GLU A 149 3.22 12.13 21.19
N LEU A 150 1.92 12.26 21.50
CA LEU A 150 1.02 13.16 20.78
C LEU A 150 0.80 14.48 21.50
N LYS A 151 0.78 15.58 20.73
CA LYS A 151 0.25 16.88 21.16
C LYS A 151 -1.05 17.14 20.42
N VAL A 152 -2.09 17.51 21.17
CA VAL A 152 -3.42 17.81 20.62
C VAL A 152 -3.77 19.26 20.91
N SER A 153 -4.14 19.99 19.88
CA SER A 153 -4.78 21.29 19.99
C SER A 153 -6.12 21.26 19.29
N SER A 154 -7.12 21.93 19.83
CA SER A 154 -8.44 21.96 19.21
C SER A 154 -9.20 23.24 19.51
N LYS A 155 -10.15 23.57 18.63
CA LYS A 155 -11.10 24.68 18.81
C LYS A 155 -12.50 24.24 18.37
N LEU A 156 -13.51 24.79 19.05
CA LEU A 156 -14.91 24.62 18.70
C LEU A 156 -15.42 25.83 17.95
N LEU A 157 -16.03 25.60 16.82
CA LEU A 157 -16.77 26.59 16.03
C LEU A 157 -18.25 26.26 16.11
N ARG A 158 -19.11 27.28 16.22
CA ARG A 158 -20.56 27.14 16.23
C ARG A 158 -21.17 28.01 15.15
N LYS A 159 -22.08 27.45 14.38
CA LYS A 159 -22.78 28.19 13.32
C LYS A 159 -24.11 27.52 13.01
N ASN A 160 -25.21 28.28 13.12
CA ASN A 160 -26.54 27.85 12.70
C ASN A 160 -27.00 26.50 13.31
N GLY A 161 -26.76 26.28 14.62
CA GLY A 161 -27.11 25.04 15.32
C GLY A 161 -26.15 23.87 15.07
N GLN A 162 -25.16 24.07 14.23
CA GLN A 162 -24.08 23.08 14.01
C GLN A 162 -22.81 23.45 14.80
N ALA A 163 -22.16 22.46 15.33
CA ALA A 163 -20.87 22.56 15.98
C ALA A 163 -19.79 21.83 15.16
N GLU A 164 -18.61 22.44 15.06
CA GLU A 164 -17.45 21.89 14.38
C GLU A 164 -16.23 21.97 15.29
N ILE A 165 -15.64 20.82 15.63
CA ILE A 165 -14.36 20.75 16.29
C ILE A 165 -13.28 20.63 15.22
N ARG A 166 -12.36 21.59 15.18
CA ARG A 166 -11.11 21.49 14.41
C ARG A 166 -9.97 21.18 15.34
N ALA A 167 -9.32 20.06 15.12
CA ALA A 167 -8.18 19.61 15.91
C ALA A 167 -6.96 19.39 15.04
N ALA A 168 -5.79 19.75 15.56
CA ALA A 168 -4.50 19.36 15.04
C ALA A 168 -3.85 18.37 16.01
N ILE A 169 -3.53 17.17 15.53
CA ILE A 169 -2.92 16.10 16.28
C ILE A 169 -1.52 15.90 15.74
N ALA A 170 -0.51 16.30 16.50
CA ALA A 170 0.89 16.27 16.12
C ALA A 170 1.64 15.15 16.85
N HIS A 171 2.40 14.34 16.13
CA HIS A 171 3.34 13.38 16.70
C HIS A 171 4.69 14.05 16.88
N LEU A 172 5.29 13.95 18.07
CA LEU A 172 6.56 14.65 18.34
C LEU A 172 7.67 14.16 17.41
N LYS A 173 8.48 15.10 16.92
CA LYS A 173 9.61 14.79 16.04
C LYS A 173 10.68 13.93 16.75
N SER A 174 10.78 14.05 18.06
CA SER A 174 11.69 13.25 18.92
C SER A 174 11.20 11.83 19.22
N ALA A 175 9.97 11.49 18.85
CA ALA A 175 9.40 10.18 19.11
C ALA A 175 10.18 9.07 18.39
N LYS A 176 10.29 7.89 19.04
CA LYS A 176 11.10 6.77 18.54
C LYS A 176 10.37 5.83 17.59
N GLY A 177 9.06 5.99 17.45
CA GLY A 177 8.22 5.11 16.65
C GLY A 177 7.02 5.83 16.06
N VAL A 178 6.16 5.11 15.38
CA VAL A 178 4.93 5.62 14.79
C VAL A 178 3.84 5.78 15.85
N ALA A 179 2.91 6.73 15.69
CA ALA A 179 1.63 6.70 16.38
C ALA A 179 0.65 5.89 15.53
N PHE A 180 0.46 4.62 15.87
CA PHE A 180 -0.29 3.67 15.07
C PHE A 180 -1.79 3.70 15.39
N ALA A 181 -2.63 3.67 14.35
CA ALA A 181 -4.09 3.59 14.43
C ALA A 181 -4.67 4.54 15.48
N VAL A 182 -4.35 5.83 15.36
CA VAL A 182 -4.79 6.88 16.30
C VAL A 182 -6.30 7.00 16.24
N TYR A 183 -6.96 6.64 17.33
CA TYR A 183 -8.39 6.75 17.48
C TYR A 183 -8.77 8.06 18.16
N VAL A 184 -9.74 8.77 17.57
CA VAL A 184 -10.21 10.06 18.05
C VAL A 184 -11.68 9.98 18.41
N GLN A 185 -12.03 10.46 19.60
CA GLN A 185 -13.41 10.60 20.06
C GLN A 185 -13.65 12.02 20.60
N ALA A 186 -14.83 12.56 20.30
CA ALA A 186 -15.36 13.72 21.01
C ALA A 186 -16.34 13.25 22.09
N VAL A 187 -16.14 13.70 23.34
CA VAL A 187 -17.01 13.42 24.48
C VAL A 187 -17.45 14.72 25.13
N ARG A 188 -18.64 14.74 25.73
CA ARG A 188 -19.08 15.86 26.56
C ARG A 188 -18.23 15.94 27.84
N THR A 189 -17.94 17.16 28.27
CA THR A 189 -17.21 17.35 29.52
C THR A 189 -18.07 17.15 30.76
N SER A 190 -19.40 17.21 30.62
CA SER A 190 -20.37 17.11 31.71
C SER A 190 -20.51 15.69 32.28
N ASP A 191 -20.50 14.69 31.40
CA ASP A 191 -20.83 13.29 31.72
C ASP A 191 -19.86 12.28 31.11
N GLY A 192 -18.95 12.72 30.25
CA GLY A 192 -18.00 11.86 29.53
C GLY A 192 -18.62 11.05 28.37
N GLU A 193 -19.92 11.25 28.09
CA GLU A 193 -20.61 10.53 27.03
C GLU A 193 -20.14 10.99 25.64
N ARG A 194 -20.14 10.05 24.69
CA ARG A 194 -19.77 10.34 23.30
C ARG A 194 -20.76 11.32 22.66
N ILE A 195 -20.24 12.25 21.89
CA ILE A 195 -21.05 13.14 21.07
C ILE A 195 -21.39 12.40 19.78
N LEU A 196 -22.61 11.85 19.69
CA LEU A 196 -23.11 11.09 18.56
C LEU A 196 -24.54 11.48 18.23
N PRO A 197 -24.93 11.53 16.93
CA PRO A 197 -24.08 11.26 15.75
C PRO A 197 -23.10 12.39 15.45
N ALA A 198 -21.91 12.04 14.97
CA ALA A 198 -20.88 12.98 14.51
C ALA A 198 -20.23 12.49 13.23
N ILE A 199 -19.88 13.41 12.34
CA ILE A 199 -19.17 13.14 11.10
C ILE A 199 -17.73 13.59 11.26
N MET A 200 -16.80 12.70 10.94
CA MET A 200 -15.36 12.96 10.96
C MET A 200 -14.77 12.83 9.56
N ASN A 201 -13.79 13.67 9.23
CA ASN A 201 -13.07 13.56 7.97
C ASN A 201 -12.10 12.36 7.93
N ASP A 202 -11.60 11.93 9.11
CA ASP A 202 -10.70 10.77 9.23
C ASP A 202 -10.70 10.25 10.67
N ASN A 203 -10.31 8.95 10.85
CA ASN A 203 -10.10 8.30 12.13
C ASN A 203 -9.22 7.06 11.94
N TYR A 204 -8.59 6.54 13.00
CA TYR A 204 -7.68 5.39 12.95
C TYR A 204 -6.46 5.60 12.01
N PHE A 205 -5.98 6.82 11.90
CA PHE A 205 -4.83 7.18 11.07
C PHE A 205 -3.49 6.87 11.76
N THR A 206 -2.42 6.83 10.97
CA THR A 206 -1.05 6.63 11.45
C THR A 206 -0.21 7.88 11.22
N LEU A 207 0.56 8.31 12.23
CA LEU A 207 1.50 9.42 12.13
C LEU A 207 2.93 8.95 12.32
N MET A 208 3.81 9.39 11.44
CA MET A 208 5.26 9.28 11.65
C MET A 208 5.75 10.40 12.58
N PRO A 209 6.92 10.25 13.21
CA PRO A 209 7.50 11.32 14.02
C PRO A 209 7.60 12.65 13.25
N GLY A 210 7.09 13.72 13.85
CA GLY A 210 7.09 15.07 13.28
C GLY A 210 5.88 15.39 12.39
N GLU A 211 4.97 14.46 12.17
CA GLU A 211 3.76 14.69 11.38
C GLU A 211 2.60 15.26 12.20
N THR A 212 1.71 15.94 11.50
CA THR A 212 0.47 16.50 12.06
C THR A 212 -0.69 16.12 11.15
N LYS A 213 -1.80 15.71 11.77
CA LYS A 213 -3.08 15.44 11.10
C LYS A 213 -4.14 16.41 11.57
N ASP A 214 -4.80 17.04 10.62
CA ASP A 214 -5.97 17.88 10.90
C ASP A 214 -7.24 17.01 10.88
N ILE A 215 -7.99 17.08 11.98
CA ILE A 215 -9.26 16.38 12.16
C ILE A 215 -10.38 17.40 12.31
N CYS A 216 -11.43 17.18 11.54
CA CYS A 216 -12.66 17.95 11.59
C CYS A 216 -13.81 17.02 12.03
N ILE A 217 -14.53 17.42 13.09
CA ILE A 217 -15.67 16.67 13.64
C ILE A 217 -16.88 17.59 13.65
N THR A 218 -17.92 17.26 12.89
CA THR A 218 -19.16 18.03 12.81
C THR A 218 -20.34 17.27 13.43
N PHE A 219 -21.17 18.01 14.17
CA PHE A 219 -22.34 17.44 14.87
C PHE A 219 -23.36 18.54 15.20
N ASP A 220 -24.56 18.15 15.58
CA ASP A 220 -25.59 19.08 16.06
C ASP A 220 -25.16 19.69 17.40
N GLU A 221 -25.15 21.02 17.51
CA GLU A 221 -24.74 21.76 18.71
C GLU A 221 -25.54 21.36 19.95
N ALA A 222 -26.81 20.98 19.80
CA ALA A 222 -27.68 20.54 20.88
C ALA A 222 -27.10 19.32 21.65
N LEU A 223 -26.27 18.50 20.98
CA LEU A 223 -25.61 17.34 21.60
C LEU A 223 -24.62 17.74 22.69
N LEU A 224 -24.17 18.98 22.76
CA LEU A 224 -23.34 19.49 23.85
C LEU A 224 -24.15 19.78 25.12
N GLN A 225 -25.49 19.81 25.05
CA GLN A 225 -26.39 20.10 26.19
C GLN A 225 -26.00 21.39 26.94
N GLY A 226 -25.57 22.41 26.19
CA GLY A 226 -25.11 23.69 26.78
C GLY A 226 -23.67 23.64 27.35
N GLY A 227 -23.04 22.48 27.36
CA GLY A 227 -21.67 22.28 27.87
C GLY A 227 -20.56 22.44 26.84
N SER A 228 -19.47 21.76 27.09
CA SER A 228 -18.27 21.76 26.26
C SER A 228 -17.86 20.32 25.88
N TYR A 229 -16.80 20.19 25.15
CA TYR A 229 -16.26 18.91 24.68
C TYR A 229 -14.84 18.66 25.23
N LYS A 230 -14.47 17.38 25.23
CA LYS A 230 -13.08 16.91 25.36
C LYS A 230 -12.78 15.96 24.21
N LEU A 231 -11.59 16.04 23.62
CA LEU A 231 -11.09 15.03 22.70
C LEU A 231 -10.31 13.97 23.47
N LEU A 232 -10.68 12.71 23.25
CA LEU A 232 -9.90 11.56 23.63
C LEU A 232 -9.15 11.10 22.37
N VAL A 233 -7.82 11.13 22.42
CA VAL A 233 -6.94 10.75 21.30
C VAL A 233 -6.05 9.62 21.79
N THR A 234 -6.29 8.42 21.27
CA THR A 234 -5.65 7.20 21.78
C THR A 234 -5.01 6.44 20.64
N PRO A 235 -3.68 6.47 20.51
CA PRO A 235 -2.96 5.57 19.61
C PRO A 235 -3.04 4.13 20.10
N TYR A 236 -3.00 3.16 19.18
CA TYR A 236 -2.98 1.73 19.51
C TYR A 236 -1.83 1.36 20.45
N ASN A 237 -0.68 1.99 20.28
CA ASN A 237 0.54 1.73 21.05
C ASN A 237 0.66 2.54 22.36
N ASN A 238 -0.44 3.07 22.86
CA ASN A 238 -0.54 3.70 24.20
C ASN A 238 -1.58 2.98 25.07
N LYS A 239 -1.56 1.65 25.05
CA LYS A 239 -2.41 0.79 25.88
C LYS A 239 -2.01 0.85 27.36
#